data_7eb70e932fc29747806887fc22957c62
#
_entry.id   7eb70e932fc29747806887fc22957c62
#
_cell.length_a   1.000
_cell.length_b   1.000
_cell.length_c   1.000
_cell.angle_alpha   90.00
_cell.angle_beta   90.00
_cell.angle_gamma   90.00
#
_symmetry.space_group_name_H-M   'P 1'
#
loop_
_entity.id
_entity.type
_entity.pdbx_description
1 polymer ?
#
loop_
_entity_poly.entity_id
_entity_poly.type
_entity_poly.pdbx_seq_one_letter_code
_entity_poly.pdbx_strand_id
1 'polypeptide(L)'
;MNISDEKKNLIVRELCAELNGRLDGGNKNIIVPVCPYCGKKGEKFGVYVGPDEKKLFATHCFKCGHTTTKLNDFLRDIGRMDLAVKETVELEAKPEDLISFMDEDDEMDEELNEIEMPKGWKRTFKNKYLKSRGFIMEMYDMFPVGTTRGMNWKYDDYVIFQIIMNGKCVGFIGRNIQSKAYIEEHNAHSKFQIRRYLNSTKTDDENANDFSKLLFNYDSIVRGETETVILCEGIFNVMKLVKEFELYENHKIVPVATFGKKISQFQMYQIQKKGVTQVIVAYDMDAKAEISKTMKDLEPYFDVLALQLAVDDENKDIADCSWWELYDSFAYGLLDQVEFNLNEI
;
A
#
# COMPACT_ATOMS: atom_id res chain seq x y z
N MET A 1 15.37 -28.16 -12.08
CA MET A 1 14.41 -28.83 -13.00
C MET A 1 15.19 -29.44 -14.16
N ASN A 2 15.24 -30.77 -14.28
CA ASN A 2 15.94 -31.39 -15.42
C ASN A 2 14.98 -31.56 -16.60
N ILE A 3 14.66 -30.46 -17.28
CA ILE A 3 13.92 -30.51 -18.54
C ILE A 3 14.94 -30.39 -19.68
N SER A 4 14.86 -31.32 -20.68
CA SER A 4 15.71 -31.19 -21.86
C SER A 4 15.39 -29.91 -22.65
N ASP A 5 16.37 -29.32 -23.29
CA ASP A 5 16.18 -28.09 -24.10
C ASP A 5 15.10 -28.28 -25.18
N GLU A 6 15.00 -29.48 -25.76
CA GLU A 6 13.93 -29.80 -26.71
C GLU A 6 12.53 -29.71 -26.07
N LYS A 7 12.36 -30.26 -24.88
CA LYS A 7 11.07 -30.19 -24.14
C LYS A 7 10.75 -28.77 -23.70
N LYS A 8 11.76 -28.03 -23.22
CA LYS A 8 11.62 -26.60 -22.89
C LYS A 8 11.14 -25.80 -24.10
N ASN A 9 11.81 -25.94 -25.24
CA ASN A 9 11.45 -25.24 -26.46
C ASN A 9 10.06 -25.59 -26.98
N LEU A 10 9.66 -26.87 -26.84
CA LEU A 10 8.30 -27.32 -27.15
C LEU A 10 7.27 -26.60 -26.28
N ILE A 11 7.48 -26.59 -24.95
CA ILE A 11 6.56 -25.94 -24.01
C ILE A 11 6.46 -24.45 -24.30
N VAL A 12 7.59 -23.76 -24.51
CA VAL A 12 7.62 -22.32 -24.84
C VAL A 12 6.80 -22.04 -26.12
N ARG A 13 6.99 -22.82 -27.18
CA ARG A 13 6.24 -22.65 -28.43
C ARG A 13 4.74 -22.86 -28.25
N GLU A 14 4.36 -23.93 -27.53
CA GLU A 14 2.96 -24.25 -27.29
C GLU A 14 2.27 -23.20 -26.40
N LEU A 15 2.98 -22.70 -25.35
CA LEU A 15 2.46 -21.62 -24.51
C LEU A 15 2.29 -20.30 -25.28
N CYS A 16 3.24 -19.97 -26.17
CA CYS A 16 3.09 -18.80 -27.05
C CYS A 16 1.85 -18.93 -27.93
N ALA A 17 1.62 -20.10 -28.51
CA ALA A 17 0.46 -20.35 -29.37
C ALA A 17 -0.86 -20.30 -28.59
N GLU A 18 -0.94 -20.97 -27.45
CA GLU A 18 -2.14 -21.06 -26.61
C GLU A 18 -2.58 -19.70 -26.06
N LEU A 19 -1.61 -18.95 -25.54
CA LEU A 19 -1.86 -17.66 -24.87
C LEU A 19 -1.79 -16.44 -25.82
N ASN A 20 -1.60 -16.66 -27.12
CA ASN A 20 -1.29 -15.62 -28.10
C ASN A 20 -0.12 -14.72 -27.64
N GLY A 21 0.84 -15.33 -26.92
CA GLY A 21 1.99 -14.65 -26.34
C GLY A 21 3.14 -14.52 -27.31
N ARG A 22 4.09 -13.65 -27.00
CA ARG A 22 5.35 -13.49 -27.73
C ARG A 22 6.52 -13.47 -26.76
N LEU A 23 7.70 -13.87 -27.22
CA LEU A 23 8.92 -13.70 -26.43
C LEU A 23 9.29 -12.21 -26.35
N ASP A 24 9.80 -11.80 -25.19
CA ASP A 24 10.38 -10.47 -25.00
C ASP A 24 11.69 -10.30 -25.80
N GLY A 25 12.23 -9.07 -25.87
CA GLY A 25 13.45 -8.76 -26.60
C GLY A 25 14.72 -9.51 -26.11
N GLY A 26 14.69 -10.04 -24.89
CA GLY A 26 15.75 -10.83 -24.28
C GLY A 26 15.53 -12.35 -24.35
N ASN A 27 14.41 -12.81 -24.89
CA ASN A 27 13.95 -14.20 -24.90
C ASN A 27 13.89 -14.85 -23.51
N LYS A 28 13.64 -14.03 -22.48
CA LYS A 28 13.57 -14.49 -21.09
C LYS A 28 12.14 -14.70 -20.61
N ASN A 29 11.16 -14.03 -21.26
CA ASN A 29 9.76 -14.09 -20.87
C ASN A 29 8.85 -14.29 -22.08
N ILE A 30 7.75 -15.04 -21.89
CA ILE A 30 6.60 -14.98 -22.78
C ILE A 30 5.69 -13.88 -22.27
N ILE A 31 5.52 -12.83 -23.04
CA ILE A 31 4.59 -11.73 -22.76
C ILE A 31 3.23 -12.07 -23.35
N VAL A 32 2.20 -12.06 -22.50
CA VAL A 32 0.84 -12.49 -22.86
C VAL A 32 -0.10 -11.27 -22.89
N PRO A 33 -0.80 -11.03 -24.01
CA PRO A 33 -1.62 -9.83 -24.18
C PRO A 33 -2.85 -9.79 -23.28
N VAL A 34 -3.36 -10.97 -22.85
CA VAL A 34 -4.55 -11.10 -21.99
C VAL A 34 -4.23 -12.09 -20.88
N CYS A 35 -4.34 -11.67 -19.63
CA CYS A 35 -4.11 -12.55 -18.49
C CYS A 35 -5.16 -13.69 -18.47
N PRO A 36 -4.76 -14.96 -18.39
CA PRO A 36 -5.70 -16.10 -18.34
C PRO A 36 -6.55 -16.13 -17.06
N TYR A 37 -6.10 -15.49 -15.98
CA TYR A 37 -6.78 -15.50 -14.69
C TYR A 37 -7.79 -14.36 -14.52
N CYS A 38 -7.44 -13.14 -14.91
CA CYS A 38 -8.31 -11.99 -14.71
C CYS A 38 -8.91 -11.41 -16.00
N GLY A 39 -8.57 -11.94 -17.17
CA GLY A 39 -9.08 -11.50 -18.47
C GLY A 39 -8.66 -10.07 -18.87
N LYS A 40 -7.87 -9.37 -18.07
CA LYS A 40 -7.46 -7.99 -18.37
C LYS A 40 -6.40 -7.98 -19.49
N LYS A 41 -6.56 -7.05 -20.43
CA LYS A 41 -5.62 -6.78 -21.54
C LYS A 41 -4.50 -5.85 -21.10
N GLY A 42 -3.36 -5.85 -21.85
CA GLY A 42 -2.30 -4.87 -21.70
C GLY A 42 -0.92 -5.44 -21.43
N GLU A 43 -0.69 -6.73 -21.83
CA GLU A 43 0.64 -7.36 -21.78
C GLU A 43 1.29 -7.36 -20.37
N LYS A 44 0.47 -7.47 -19.34
CA LYS A 44 0.90 -7.48 -17.93
C LYS A 44 0.93 -8.88 -17.31
N PHE A 45 0.81 -9.93 -18.10
CA PHE A 45 1.00 -11.31 -17.68
C PHE A 45 2.23 -11.91 -18.40
N GLY A 46 3.14 -12.49 -17.64
CA GLY A 46 4.35 -13.09 -18.15
C GLY A 46 4.60 -14.51 -17.64
N VAL A 47 5.30 -15.30 -18.45
CA VAL A 47 5.82 -16.62 -18.09
C VAL A 47 7.33 -16.61 -18.28
N TYR A 48 8.09 -16.83 -17.21
CA TYR A 48 9.54 -16.84 -17.29
C TYR A 48 10.07 -18.08 -18.00
N VAL A 49 10.92 -17.86 -19.00
CA VAL A 49 11.55 -18.92 -19.82
C VAL A 49 13.07 -18.76 -19.96
N GLY A 50 13.63 -17.84 -19.18
CA GLY A 50 15.06 -17.53 -19.18
C GLY A 50 15.95 -18.64 -18.63
N PRO A 51 17.24 -18.34 -18.39
CA PRO A 51 18.25 -19.32 -18.00
C PRO A 51 18.21 -19.72 -16.51
N ASP A 52 17.50 -18.97 -15.65
CA ASP A 52 17.39 -19.30 -14.23
C ASP A 52 16.43 -20.48 -14.04
N GLU A 53 17.00 -21.66 -13.79
CA GLU A 53 16.22 -22.90 -13.62
C GLU A 53 15.25 -22.85 -12.42
N LYS A 54 15.54 -22.04 -11.41
CA LYS A 54 14.67 -21.88 -10.21
C LYS A 54 13.38 -21.14 -10.54
N LYS A 55 13.40 -20.28 -11.56
CA LYS A 55 12.26 -19.46 -11.99
C LYS A 55 11.56 -20.02 -13.23
N LEU A 56 12.13 -21.06 -13.85
CA LEU A 56 11.67 -21.55 -15.15
C LEU A 56 10.18 -21.94 -15.13
N PHE A 57 9.40 -21.31 -16.01
CA PHE A 57 7.93 -21.38 -16.12
C PHE A 57 7.13 -20.81 -14.95
N ALA A 58 7.77 -20.03 -14.07
CA ALA A 58 7.02 -19.20 -13.13
C ALA A 58 6.18 -18.16 -13.89
N THR A 59 4.99 -17.86 -13.37
CA THR A 59 4.08 -16.89 -13.97
C THR A 59 3.78 -15.74 -13.01
N HIS A 60 3.54 -14.56 -13.57
CA HIS A 60 3.07 -13.43 -12.79
C HIS A 60 2.17 -12.52 -13.62
N CYS A 61 1.13 -11.95 -12.99
CA CYS A 61 0.27 -10.93 -13.56
C CYS A 61 0.36 -9.63 -12.77
N PHE A 62 0.92 -8.58 -13.34
CA PHE A 62 1.01 -7.25 -12.72
C PHE A 62 -0.33 -6.51 -12.58
N LYS A 63 -1.43 -7.07 -13.10
CA LYS A 63 -2.77 -6.48 -12.95
C LYS A 63 -3.63 -7.12 -11.89
N CYS A 64 -3.46 -8.42 -11.63
CA CYS A 64 -4.22 -9.13 -10.61
C CYS A 64 -3.34 -9.81 -9.57
N GLY A 65 -2.01 -9.70 -9.67
CA GLY A 65 -1.06 -10.29 -8.74
C GLY A 65 -0.95 -11.81 -8.80
N HIS A 66 -1.76 -12.49 -9.63
CA HIS A 66 -1.73 -13.93 -9.70
C HIS A 66 -0.34 -14.45 -10.04
N THR A 67 0.16 -15.37 -9.25
CA THR A 67 1.49 -15.96 -9.39
C THR A 67 1.39 -17.48 -9.30
N THR A 68 2.04 -18.19 -10.22
CA THR A 68 2.18 -19.64 -10.17
C THR A 68 3.66 -19.99 -10.23
N THR A 69 4.15 -20.75 -9.26
CA THR A 69 5.57 -21.13 -9.18
C THR A 69 5.83 -22.57 -9.68
N LYS A 70 4.77 -23.33 -9.96
CA LYS A 70 4.84 -24.72 -10.44
C LYS A 70 4.27 -24.82 -11.84
N LEU A 71 5.08 -25.30 -12.80
CA LEU A 71 4.66 -25.47 -14.19
C LEU A 71 3.35 -26.29 -14.32
N ASN A 72 3.25 -27.41 -13.64
CA ASN A 72 2.09 -28.30 -13.79
C ASN A 72 0.81 -27.68 -13.22
N ASP A 73 0.89 -26.79 -12.22
CA ASP A 73 -0.26 -26.06 -11.71
C ASP A 73 -0.74 -25.04 -12.74
N PHE A 74 0.19 -24.27 -13.32
CA PHE A 74 -0.13 -23.35 -14.41
C PHE A 74 -0.73 -24.06 -15.63
N LEU A 75 -0.15 -25.18 -16.04
CA LEU A 75 -0.67 -25.99 -17.17
C LEU A 75 -2.06 -26.53 -16.88
N ARG A 76 -2.35 -26.89 -15.63
CA ARG A 76 -3.70 -27.31 -15.22
C ARG A 76 -4.70 -26.18 -15.36
N ASP A 77 -4.34 -24.99 -14.90
CA ASP A 77 -5.19 -23.82 -14.93
C ASP A 77 -5.57 -23.37 -16.34
N ILE A 78 -4.65 -23.55 -17.29
CA ILE A 78 -4.90 -23.22 -18.71
C ILE A 78 -5.36 -24.43 -19.56
N GLY A 79 -5.61 -25.59 -18.92
CA GLY A 79 -6.11 -26.80 -19.59
C GLY A 79 -5.11 -27.54 -20.47
N ARG A 80 -3.79 -27.30 -20.30
CA ARG A 80 -2.69 -27.87 -21.13
C ARG A 80 -1.85 -28.90 -20.38
N MET A 81 -2.51 -29.83 -19.67
CA MET A 81 -1.82 -30.93 -18.98
C MET A 81 -1.11 -31.93 -19.91
N ASP A 82 -1.35 -31.83 -21.22
CA ASP A 82 -0.60 -32.56 -22.25
C ASP A 82 0.90 -32.17 -22.28
N LEU A 83 1.23 -30.97 -21.82
CA LEU A 83 2.60 -30.43 -21.72
C LEU A 83 3.27 -30.74 -20.37
N ALA A 84 2.55 -31.34 -19.42
CA ALA A 84 3.06 -31.57 -18.07
C ALA A 84 4.37 -32.37 -18.04
N VAL A 85 5.19 -32.09 -17.03
CA VAL A 85 6.43 -32.80 -16.74
C VAL A 85 6.25 -33.72 -15.53
N LYS A 86 6.95 -34.87 -15.52
CA LYS A 86 6.78 -35.88 -14.46
C LYS A 86 7.27 -35.43 -13.09
N GLU A 87 8.21 -34.48 -13.04
CA GLU A 87 8.73 -33.91 -11.80
C GLU A 87 8.27 -32.46 -11.67
N THR A 88 7.39 -32.19 -10.74
CA THR A 88 7.09 -30.83 -10.27
C THR A 88 8.23 -30.38 -9.39
N VAL A 89 9.04 -29.46 -9.87
CA VAL A 89 9.99 -28.74 -9.02
C VAL A 89 9.20 -27.60 -8.37
N GLU A 90 9.14 -27.60 -7.06
CA GLU A 90 8.75 -26.40 -6.32
C GLU A 90 9.82 -25.36 -6.59
N LEU A 91 9.42 -24.24 -7.18
CA LEU A 91 10.30 -23.11 -7.32
C LEU A 91 10.35 -22.42 -5.95
N GLU A 92 11.52 -22.39 -5.32
CA GLU A 92 11.77 -21.60 -4.12
C GLU A 92 11.78 -20.08 -4.43
N ALA A 93 11.25 -19.68 -5.60
CA ALA A 93 11.14 -18.28 -5.97
C ALA A 93 10.05 -17.63 -5.15
N LYS A 94 10.44 -16.64 -4.37
CA LYS A 94 9.49 -15.80 -3.65
C LYS A 94 8.76 -14.88 -4.65
N PRO A 95 7.54 -14.41 -4.33
CA PRO A 95 6.81 -13.48 -5.21
C PRO A 95 7.65 -12.28 -5.68
N GLU A 96 8.52 -11.76 -4.81
CA GLU A 96 9.42 -10.64 -5.12
C GLU A 96 10.44 -10.98 -6.22
N ASP A 97 10.91 -12.24 -6.25
CA ASP A 97 11.85 -12.69 -7.28
C ASP A 97 11.18 -12.83 -8.64
N LEU A 98 9.85 -13.03 -8.68
CA LEU A 98 9.07 -13.14 -9.90
C LEU A 98 8.75 -11.77 -10.51
N ILE A 99 8.71 -10.72 -9.70
CA ILE A 99 8.48 -9.34 -10.12
C ILE A 99 9.69 -8.82 -10.90
N SER A 100 10.91 -9.18 -10.50
CA SER A 100 12.16 -8.63 -11.04
C SER A 100 12.47 -8.97 -12.51
N PHE A 101 11.73 -9.86 -13.16
CA PHE A 101 12.02 -10.23 -14.55
C PHE A 101 11.13 -9.57 -15.61
N MET A 102 10.25 -8.68 -15.20
CA MET A 102 9.46 -7.85 -16.13
C MET A 102 9.90 -6.38 -16.13
N ASP A 103 11.07 -6.08 -15.52
CA ASP A 103 11.51 -4.74 -15.24
C ASP A 103 12.32 -4.13 -16.37
N GLU A 104 11.71 -3.49 -17.32
CA GLU A 104 12.41 -2.40 -18.03
C GLU A 104 11.50 -1.18 -18.33
N ASP A 105 10.19 -1.23 -17.97
CA ASP A 105 9.27 -0.11 -18.27
C ASP A 105 8.21 0.14 -17.16
N ASP A 106 8.42 -0.26 -15.91
CA ASP A 106 7.36 -0.14 -14.91
C ASP A 106 7.43 1.17 -14.11
N GLU A 107 6.43 2.02 -14.31
CA GLU A 107 6.05 3.16 -13.46
C GLU A 107 5.94 2.81 -11.96
N MET A 108 5.99 1.50 -11.63
CA MET A 108 5.86 0.98 -10.26
C MET A 108 7.18 0.98 -9.48
N ASP A 109 8.33 0.91 -10.15
CA ASP A 109 9.66 1.05 -9.54
C ASP A 109 10.20 2.49 -9.64
N GLU A 110 9.33 3.45 -9.98
CA GLU A 110 9.68 4.86 -9.97
C GLU A 110 10.23 5.27 -8.61
N GLU A 111 11.45 5.77 -8.59
CA GLU A 111 12.07 6.28 -7.38
C GLU A 111 11.40 7.60 -6.99
N LEU A 112 10.90 7.67 -5.76
CA LEU A 112 10.32 8.90 -5.23
C LEU A 112 11.39 9.96 -5.02
N ASN A 113 11.09 11.18 -5.43
CA ASN A 113 11.98 12.31 -5.24
C ASN A 113 12.08 12.66 -3.75
N GLU A 114 13.29 12.95 -3.29
CA GLU A 114 13.47 13.62 -2.00
C GLU A 114 13.08 15.08 -2.15
N ILE A 115 12.30 15.61 -1.21
CA ILE A 115 11.84 17.00 -1.21
C ILE A 115 12.28 17.77 0.01
N GLU A 116 12.39 19.08 -0.12
CA GLU A 116 12.70 19.96 1.00
C GLU A 116 11.44 20.30 1.82
N MET A 117 11.63 20.47 3.12
CA MET A 117 10.59 20.97 4.01
C MET A 117 10.32 22.45 3.75
N PRO A 118 9.10 22.95 4.04
CA PRO A 118 8.77 24.37 3.84
C PRO A 118 9.77 25.29 4.54
N LYS A 119 10.10 26.40 3.90
CA LYS A 119 11.03 27.39 4.46
C LYS A 119 10.69 27.74 5.91
N GLY A 120 11.69 27.67 6.77
CA GLY A 120 11.55 27.97 8.20
C GLY A 120 11.05 26.78 9.04
N TRP A 121 10.74 25.64 8.44
CA TRP A 121 10.36 24.46 9.20
C TRP A 121 11.46 24.04 10.18
N LYS A 122 11.06 23.80 11.42
CA LYS A 122 11.92 23.24 12.46
C LYS A 122 11.16 22.20 13.25
N ARG A 123 11.82 21.07 13.47
CA ARG A 123 11.29 19.99 14.31
C ARG A 123 10.92 20.51 15.69
N THR A 124 9.83 20.03 16.24
CA THR A 124 9.36 20.34 17.59
C THR A 124 9.17 19.05 18.38
N PHE A 125 9.43 19.14 19.70
CA PHE A 125 9.18 18.06 20.67
C PHE A 125 8.17 18.50 21.74
N LYS A 126 7.66 19.73 21.64
CA LYS A 126 6.66 20.31 22.55
C LYS A 126 5.74 21.21 21.74
N ASN A 127 4.54 20.71 21.45
CA ASN A 127 3.51 21.49 20.77
C ASN A 127 2.19 21.35 21.55
N LYS A 128 1.50 22.48 21.84
CA LYS A 128 0.26 22.47 22.63
C LYS A 128 -0.86 21.71 21.94
N TYR A 129 -1.01 21.88 20.63
CA TYR A 129 -2.02 21.18 19.84
C TYR A 129 -1.76 19.67 19.82
N LEU A 130 -0.53 19.23 19.59
CA LEU A 130 -0.18 17.80 19.59
C LEU A 130 -0.37 17.20 20.99
N LYS A 131 -0.01 17.95 22.05
CA LYS A 131 -0.27 17.51 23.42
C LYS A 131 -1.76 17.29 23.68
N SER A 132 -2.65 18.19 23.20
CA SER A 132 -4.10 18.02 23.34
C SER A 132 -4.65 16.85 22.53
N ARG A 133 -3.90 16.39 21.48
CA ARG A 133 -4.18 15.18 20.70
C ARG A 133 -3.51 13.91 21.27
N GLY A 134 -2.97 14.01 22.48
CA GLY A 134 -2.39 12.87 23.18
C GLY A 134 -0.99 12.47 22.75
N PHE A 135 -0.23 13.36 22.06
CA PHE A 135 1.16 13.11 21.70
C PHE A 135 2.05 12.97 22.95
N ILE A 136 2.83 11.90 22.97
CA ILE A 136 3.88 11.62 23.94
C ILE A 136 5.26 11.66 23.27
N MET A 137 6.34 11.53 24.02
CA MET A 137 7.71 11.72 23.50
C MET A 137 8.06 10.71 22.41
N GLU A 138 7.70 9.46 22.60
CA GLU A 138 7.93 8.36 21.66
C GLU A 138 7.33 8.66 20.27
N MET A 139 6.16 9.31 20.25
CA MET A 139 5.52 9.72 18.99
C MET A 139 6.29 10.83 18.26
N TYR A 140 6.96 11.74 18.99
CA TYR A 140 7.80 12.74 18.35
C TYR A 140 9.06 12.13 17.73
N ASP A 141 9.56 11.02 18.28
CA ASP A 141 10.70 10.31 17.73
C ASP A 141 10.30 9.52 16.48
N MET A 142 9.18 8.81 16.53
CA MET A 142 8.68 8.00 15.42
C MET A 142 8.11 8.86 14.26
N PHE A 143 7.42 9.96 14.57
CA PHE A 143 6.76 10.82 13.59
C PHE A 143 7.38 12.23 13.57
N PRO A 144 8.40 12.49 12.74
CA PRO A 144 9.04 13.79 12.67
C PRO A 144 8.03 14.90 12.32
N VAL A 145 7.82 15.81 13.27
CA VAL A 145 6.86 16.91 13.15
C VAL A 145 7.48 18.23 13.55
N GLY A 146 7.08 19.32 12.90
CA GLY A 146 7.58 20.65 13.17
C GLY A 146 6.59 21.75 12.82
N THR A 147 7.07 23.00 12.93
CA THR A 147 6.33 24.23 12.54
C THR A 147 7.27 25.17 11.82
N THR A 148 6.74 26.11 11.04
CA THR A 148 7.51 27.16 10.35
C THR A 148 7.83 28.35 11.26
N ARG A 149 7.29 28.42 12.47
CA ARG A 149 7.50 29.47 13.46
C ARG A 149 7.27 30.89 12.92
N GLY A 150 6.23 31.09 12.10
CA GLY A 150 5.91 32.38 11.50
C GLY A 150 6.79 32.78 10.32
N MET A 151 7.68 31.90 9.84
CA MET A 151 8.54 32.18 8.68
C MET A 151 7.88 31.87 7.32
N ASN A 152 6.71 31.27 7.35
CA ASN A 152 5.97 30.92 6.13
C ASN A 152 4.48 31.04 6.40
N TRP A 153 3.89 32.14 5.96
CA TRP A 153 2.48 32.49 6.20
C TRP A 153 1.48 31.40 5.77
N LYS A 154 1.83 30.62 4.74
CA LYS A 154 0.99 29.50 4.25
C LYS A 154 0.82 28.42 5.32
N TYR A 155 1.81 28.26 6.19
CA TYR A 155 1.88 27.18 7.18
C TYR A 155 1.91 27.64 8.63
N ASP A 156 1.62 28.92 8.93
CA ASP A 156 1.77 29.48 10.29
C ASP A 156 0.88 28.76 11.32
N ASP A 157 -0.35 28.41 10.93
CA ASP A 157 -1.29 27.68 11.78
C ASP A 157 -1.23 26.16 11.58
N TYR A 158 -0.10 25.62 11.11
CA TYR A 158 0.02 24.19 10.85
C TYR A 158 1.14 23.54 11.66
N VAL A 159 0.85 22.33 12.14
CA VAL A 159 1.88 21.35 12.48
C VAL A 159 2.12 20.49 11.26
N ILE A 160 3.40 20.31 10.87
CA ILE A 160 3.79 19.73 9.58
C ILE A 160 4.58 18.45 9.86
N PHE A 161 4.05 17.33 9.41
CA PHE A 161 4.68 16.01 9.51
C PHE A 161 5.44 15.69 8.23
N GLN A 162 6.63 15.14 8.38
CA GLN A 162 7.37 14.55 7.27
C GLN A 162 6.73 13.22 6.86
N ILE A 163 6.73 12.94 5.57
CA ILE A 163 6.42 11.61 5.02
C ILE A 163 7.76 11.03 4.58
N ILE A 164 8.18 9.97 5.27
CA ILE A 164 9.47 9.33 5.04
C ILE A 164 9.22 7.97 4.43
N MET A 165 9.86 7.69 3.30
CA MET A 165 9.86 6.39 2.64
C MET A 165 11.29 6.06 2.18
N ASN A 166 11.75 4.87 2.53
CA ASN A 166 13.11 4.42 2.26
C ASN A 166 14.20 5.39 2.78
N GLY A 167 13.98 5.97 3.96
CA GLY A 167 14.88 6.90 4.62
C GLY A 167 14.91 8.32 4.05
N LYS A 168 14.14 8.62 2.98
CA LYS A 168 14.08 9.94 2.34
C LYS A 168 12.78 10.66 2.72
N CYS A 169 12.83 11.98 2.87
CA CYS A 169 11.65 12.81 2.99
C CYS A 169 11.03 12.99 1.58
N VAL A 170 9.95 12.27 1.29
CA VAL A 170 9.31 12.25 -0.02
C VAL A 170 8.06 13.12 -0.09
N GLY A 171 7.63 13.66 1.04
CA GLY A 171 6.45 14.50 1.15
C GLY A 171 6.31 15.09 2.54
N PHE A 172 5.37 15.99 2.70
CA PHE A 172 4.92 16.43 4.01
C PHE A 172 3.43 16.72 4.01
N ILE A 173 2.81 16.61 5.19
CA ILE A 173 1.41 16.95 5.41
C ILE A 173 1.28 17.90 6.59
N GLY A 174 0.68 19.06 6.36
CA GLY A 174 0.34 20.04 7.38
C GLY A 174 -1.06 19.82 7.92
N ARG A 175 -1.20 19.75 9.25
CA ARG A 175 -2.49 19.77 9.94
C ARG A 175 -2.72 21.13 10.57
N ASN A 176 -3.81 21.80 10.21
CA ASN A 176 -4.21 23.06 10.83
C ASN A 176 -4.54 22.86 12.31
N ILE A 177 -4.04 23.72 13.17
CA ILE A 177 -4.25 23.67 14.64
C ILE A 177 -5.60 24.22 15.07
N GLN A 178 -6.27 24.95 14.19
CA GLN A 178 -7.59 25.53 14.46
C GLN A 178 -8.69 24.45 14.43
N SER A 179 -9.79 24.70 15.14
CA SER A 179 -10.93 23.80 15.16
C SER A 179 -11.66 23.75 13.80
N LYS A 180 -12.41 22.67 13.56
CA LYS A 180 -13.25 22.53 12.35
C LYS A 180 -14.24 23.70 12.24
N ALA A 181 -14.92 24.06 13.35
CA ALA A 181 -15.87 25.17 13.41
C ALA A 181 -15.21 26.51 13.05
N TYR A 182 -14.01 26.78 13.57
CA TYR A 182 -13.27 28.00 13.21
C TYR A 182 -12.94 28.04 11.70
N ILE A 183 -12.47 26.91 11.14
CA ILE A 183 -12.14 26.84 9.71
C ILE A 183 -13.38 27.07 8.84
N GLU A 184 -14.51 26.48 9.19
CA GLU A 184 -15.78 26.63 8.48
C GLU A 184 -16.28 28.10 8.57
N GLU A 185 -16.26 28.70 9.76
CA GLU A 185 -16.64 30.09 9.96
C GLU A 185 -15.73 31.04 9.18
N HIS A 186 -14.41 30.87 9.27
CA HIS A 186 -13.45 31.67 8.51
C HIS A 186 -13.73 31.57 7.01
N ASN A 187 -13.89 30.35 6.49
CA ASN A 187 -14.13 30.10 5.08
C ASN A 187 -15.47 30.66 4.56
N ALA A 188 -16.47 30.76 5.43
CA ALA A 188 -17.74 31.37 5.09
C ALA A 188 -17.65 32.90 4.89
N HIS A 189 -16.69 33.57 5.55
CA HIS A 189 -16.57 35.03 5.56
C HIS A 189 -15.31 35.56 4.87
N SER A 190 -14.35 34.71 4.49
CA SER A 190 -13.05 35.10 3.93
C SER A 190 -12.91 34.66 2.47
N LYS A 191 -12.28 35.53 1.66
CA LYS A 191 -11.83 35.17 0.32
C LYS A 191 -10.64 34.20 0.33
N PHE A 192 -9.89 34.18 1.43
CA PHE A 192 -8.73 33.29 1.62
C PHE A 192 -9.19 32.07 2.39
N GLN A 193 -9.31 30.96 1.67
CA GLN A 193 -9.76 29.69 2.24
C GLN A 193 -8.60 29.02 2.98
N ILE A 194 -8.84 28.59 4.22
CA ILE A 194 -7.93 27.72 4.98
C ILE A 194 -8.41 26.28 4.92
N ARG A 195 -7.48 25.34 4.85
CA ARG A 195 -7.78 23.91 4.77
C ARG A 195 -7.41 23.22 6.08
N ARG A 196 -8.15 22.18 6.41
CA ARG A 196 -7.86 21.33 7.57
C ARG A 196 -6.50 20.62 7.40
N TYR A 197 -6.19 20.22 6.16
CA TYR A 197 -4.93 19.61 5.78
C TYR A 197 -4.34 20.32 4.55
N LEU A 198 -3.02 20.43 4.53
CA LEU A 198 -2.24 20.89 3.37
C LEU A 198 -1.16 19.85 3.08
N ASN A 199 -1.21 19.32 1.89
CA ASN A 199 -0.20 18.41 1.36
C ASN A 199 0.91 19.19 0.66
N SER A 200 2.13 18.64 0.61
CA SER A 200 3.18 19.15 -0.26
C SER A 200 2.73 19.09 -1.72
N THR A 201 3.05 20.13 -2.47
CA THR A 201 2.64 20.26 -3.87
C THR A 201 3.79 20.82 -4.70
N LYS A 202 3.68 20.74 -6.03
CA LYS A 202 4.69 21.31 -6.95
C LYS A 202 4.89 22.82 -6.78
N THR A 203 4.00 23.52 -6.09
CA THR A 203 4.20 24.92 -5.70
C THR A 203 5.09 25.09 -4.48
N ASP A 204 5.28 24.04 -3.69
CA ASP A 204 6.16 24.02 -2.53
C ASP A 204 7.58 23.56 -2.91
N ASP A 205 7.65 22.53 -3.76
CA ASP A 205 8.86 21.96 -4.34
C ASP A 205 8.52 21.42 -5.74
N GLU A 206 9.28 21.79 -6.78
CA GLU A 206 9.06 21.35 -8.15
C GLU A 206 9.13 19.81 -8.31
N ASN A 207 9.88 19.16 -7.42
CA ASN A 207 10.05 17.70 -7.36
C ASN A 207 9.00 17.00 -6.49
N ALA A 208 7.97 17.71 -6.00
CA ALA A 208 6.96 17.11 -5.13
C ALA A 208 6.28 15.91 -5.80
N ASN A 209 6.25 14.80 -5.06
CA ASN A 209 5.63 13.56 -5.49
C ASN A 209 4.09 13.64 -5.43
N ASP A 210 3.42 12.82 -6.23
CA ASP A 210 1.99 12.63 -6.12
C ASP A 210 1.65 11.88 -4.82
N PHE A 211 0.68 12.38 -4.06
CA PHE A 211 0.24 11.77 -2.81
C PHE A 211 -0.33 10.36 -2.98
N SER A 212 -0.81 10.02 -4.17
CA SER A 212 -1.22 8.65 -4.50
C SER A 212 -0.06 7.64 -4.49
N LYS A 213 1.20 8.12 -4.46
CA LYS A 213 2.40 7.28 -4.37
C LYS A 213 2.96 7.21 -2.94
N LEU A 214 2.47 8.03 -2.02
CA LEU A 214 3.02 8.16 -0.68
C LEU A 214 2.25 7.31 0.34
N LEU A 215 2.98 6.79 1.32
CA LEU A 215 2.44 6.11 2.50
C LEU A 215 3.04 6.75 3.76
N PHE A 216 2.19 7.17 4.69
CA PHE A 216 2.67 7.61 5.99
C PHE A 216 3.03 6.42 6.87
N ASN A 217 4.12 6.50 7.59
CA ASN A 217 4.68 5.43 8.42
C ASN A 217 5.20 4.21 7.62
N TYR A 218 5.53 4.37 6.35
CA TYR A 218 6.01 3.29 5.48
C TYR A 218 7.28 2.62 6.00
N ASP A 219 8.24 3.39 6.53
CA ASP A 219 9.54 2.85 6.95
C ASP A 219 9.46 1.96 8.19
N SER A 220 8.33 1.98 8.90
CA SER A 220 8.04 1.03 9.98
C SER A 220 7.75 -0.38 9.46
N ILE A 221 7.42 -0.53 8.16
CA ILE A 221 7.25 -1.85 7.52
C ILE A 221 8.64 -2.43 7.28
N VAL A 222 9.00 -3.45 8.06
CA VAL A 222 10.29 -4.12 7.98
C VAL A 222 10.13 -5.41 7.18
N ARG A 223 10.89 -5.51 6.08
CA ARG A 223 10.86 -6.69 5.20
C ARG A 223 11.21 -7.96 5.96
N GLY A 224 10.33 -8.95 5.89
CA GLY A 224 10.49 -10.25 6.53
C GLY A 224 10.11 -10.29 8.02
N GLU A 225 9.72 -9.14 8.62
CA GLU A 225 9.23 -9.06 9.99
C GLU A 225 7.76 -8.64 10.05
N THR A 226 7.34 -7.71 9.16
CA THR A 226 5.97 -7.22 9.13
C THR A 226 5.07 -8.25 8.45
N GLU A 227 4.14 -8.77 9.21
CA GLU A 227 3.13 -9.73 8.77
C GLU A 227 1.85 -9.01 8.33
N THR A 228 1.42 -8.01 9.10
CA THR A 228 0.14 -7.32 8.93
C THR A 228 0.33 -5.81 8.76
N VAL A 229 -0.31 -5.23 7.75
CA VAL A 229 -0.43 -3.78 7.58
C VAL A 229 -1.87 -3.34 7.83
N ILE A 230 -2.08 -2.28 8.63
CA ILE A 230 -3.39 -1.65 8.85
C ILE A 230 -3.47 -0.39 7.99
N LEU A 231 -4.35 -0.37 7.00
CA LEU A 231 -4.58 0.79 6.14
C LEU A 231 -5.53 1.78 6.80
N CYS A 232 -5.06 2.97 7.08
CA CYS A 232 -5.84 4.08 7.62
C CYS A 232 -6.03 5.18 6.56
N GLU A 233 -7.12 5.96 6.65
CA GLU A 233 -7.32 7.11 5.79
C GLU A 233 -6.33 8.23 6.11
N GLY A 234 -6.16 8.55 7.38
CA GLY A 234 -5.39 9.70 7.84
C GLY A 234 -4.30 9.39 8.86
N ILE A 235 -3.34 10.31 8.94
CA ILE A 235 -2.16 10.15 9.81
C ILE A 235 -2.50 10.05 11.30
N PHE A 236 -3.58 10.70 11.76
CA PHE A 236 -3.95 10.65 13.19
C PHE A 236 -4.53 9.29 13.59
N ASN A 237 -5.17 8.57 12.67
CA ASN A 237 -5.61 7.19 12.89
C ASN A 237 -4.41 6.26 13.08
N VAL A 238 -3.37 6.41 12.24
CA VAL A 238 -2.08 5.70 12.39
C VAL A 238 -1.46 5.96 13.75
N MET A 239 -1.30 7.24 14.11
CA MET A 239 -0.68 7.65 15.36
C MET A 239 -1.46 7.18 16.59
N LYS A 240 -2.81 7.16 16.50
CA LYS A 240 -3.67 6.64 17.55
C LYS A 240 -3.44 5.15 17.77
N LEU A 241 -3.43 4.35 16.69
CA LEU A 241 -3.19 2.91 16.78
C LEU A 241 -1.79 2.61 17.35
N VAL A 242 -0.77 3.31 16.86
CA VAL A 242 0.60 3.15 17.39
C VAL A 242 0.65 3.41 18.89
N LYS A 243 0.00 4.48 19.34
CA LYS A 243 -0.01 4.86 20.76
C LYS A 243 -0.79 3.87 21.63
N GLU A 244 -2.03 3.55 21.25
CA GLU A 244 -2.92 2.76 22.10
C GLU A 244 -2.50 1.30 22.19
N PHE A 245 -1.85 0.76 21.15
CA PHE A 245 -1.33 -0.61 21.12
C PHE A 245 0.19 -0.69 21.31
N GLU A 246 0.84 0.43 21.66
CA GLU A 246 2.30 0.51 21.93
C GLU A 246 3.17 -0.06 20.80
N LEU A 247 2.80 0.24 19.54
CA LEU A 247 3.45 -0.32 18.34
C LEU A 247 4.78 0.38 17.96
N TYR A 248 5.45 1.04 18.89
CA TYR A 248 6.69 1.82 18.61
C TYR A 248 7.85 0.96 18.13
N GLU A 249 7.99 -0.23 18.70
CA GLU A 249 9.04 -1.19 18.38
C GLU A 249 8.46 -2.52 17.84
N ASN A 250 7.17 -2.56 17.61
CA ASN A 250 6.51 -3.73 17.04
C ASN A 250 6.45 -3.61 15.53
N HIS A 251 7.29 -4.38 14.84
CA HIS A 251 7.31 -4.42 13.38
C HIS A 251 6.40 -5.49 12.76
N LYS A 252 5.73 -6.33 13.57
CA LYS A 252 4.81 -7.36 13.04
C LYS A 252 3.51 -6.79 12.50
N ILE A 253 2.99 -5.76 13.18
CA ILE A 253 1.74 -5.09 12.80
C ILE A 253 2.04 -3.59 12.65
N VAL A 254 1.86 -3.06 11.44
CA VAL A 254 2.21 -1.68 11.15
C VAL A 254 1.02 -0.93 10.55
N PRO A 255 0.47 0.08 11.26
CA PRO A 255 -0.51 0.98 10.66
C PRO A 255 0.16 2.00 9.73
N VAL A 256 -0.44 2.22 8.55
CA VAL A 256 0.01 3.21 7.56
C VAL A 256 -1.17 4.04 7.07
N ALA A 257 -0.93 5.29 6.63
CA ALA A 257 -1.99 6.08 6.02
C ALA A 257 -1.80 6.21 4.50
N THR A 258 -2.91 6.04 3.76
CA THR A 258 -3.00 6.16 2.30
C THR A 258 -3.38 7.57 1.85
N PHE A 259 -3.66 8.50 2.78
CA PHE A 259 -4.11 9.87 2.55
C PHE A 259 -5.44 10.00 1.80
N GLY A 260 -6.30 9.02 1.94
CA GLY A 260 -7.65 8.97 1.37
C GLY A 260 -8.26 7.58 1.49
N LYS A 261 -9.51 7.46 1.02
CA LYS A 261 -10.33 6.24 1.12
C LYS A 261 -10.03 5.19 0.05
N LYS A 262 -8.86 5.28 -0.60
CA LYS A 262 -8.43 4.35 -1.65
C LYS A 262 -6.93 4.13 -1.56
N ILE A 263 -6.52 2.89 -1.77
CA ILE A 263 -5.12 2.57 -2.01
C ILE A 263 -4.84 2.60 -3.51
N SER A 264 -3.74 3.20 -3.92
CA SER A 264 -3.28 3.16 -5.31
C SER A 264 -2.54 1.85 -5.62
N GLN A 265 -2.39 1.54 -6.89
CA GLN A 265 -1.58 0.38 -7.32
C GLN A 265 -0.12 0.53 -6.88
N PHE A 266 0.42 1.74 -6.92
CA PHE A 266 1.78 2.01 -6.45
C PHE A 266 1.92 1.76 -4.94
N GLN A 267 1.02 2.31 -4.12
CA GLN A 267 1.04 2.08 -2.67
C GLN A 267 0.91 0.59 -2.32
N MET A 268 0.01 -0.12 -2.99
CA MET A 268 -0.18 -1.56 -2.84
C MET A 268 1.10 -2.34 -3.18
N TYR A 269 1.74 -2.01 -4.31
CA TYR A 269 2.99 -2.60 -4.74
C TYR A 269 4.12 -2.37 -3.72
N GLN A 270 4.22 -1.15 -3.16
CA GLN A 270 5.23 -0.85 -2.13
C GLN A 270 5.05 -1.71 -0.86
N ILE A 271 3.81 -1.98 -0.45
CA ILE A 271 3.50 -2.87 0.69
C ILE A 271 3.85 -4.32 0.33
N GLN A 272 3.44 -4.77 -0.86
CA GLN A 272 3.72 -6.12 -1.35
C GLN A 272 5.24 -6.39 -1.44
N LYS A 273 6.01 -5.41 -1.90
CA LYS A 273 7.49 -5.48 -2.01
C LYS A 273 8.17 -5.70 -0.66
N LYS A 274 7.53 -5.32 0.44
CA LYS A 274 8.01 -5.58 1.80
C LYS A 274 7.72 -7.01 2.30
N GLY A 275 6.93 -7.80 1.57
CA GLY A 275 6.60 -9.19 1.91
C GLY A 275 5.48 -9.30 2.94
N VAL A 276 4.65 -8.28 3.09
CA VAL A 276 3.44 -8.30 3.92
C VAL A 276 2.47 -9.36 3.40
N THR A 277 1.86 -10.12 4.31
CA THR A 277 0.92 -11.19 3.95
C THR A 277 -0.53 -10.86 4.23
N GLN A 278 -0.79 -9.98 5.21
CA GLN A 278 -2.13 -9.60 5.61
C GLN A 278 -2.33 -8.08 5.59
N VAL A 279 -3.51 -7.66 5.15
CA VAL A 279 -3.92 -6.24 5.17
C VAL A 279 -5.26 -6.10 5.86
N ILE A 280 -5.33 -5.19 6.85
CA ILE A 280 -6.57 -4.78 7.50
C ILE A 280 -6.97 -3.41 6.96
N VAL A 281 -8.12 -3.30 6.30
CA VAL A 281 -8.67 -2.04 5.81
C VAL A 281 -9.44 -1.37 6.94
N ALA A 282 -8.88 -0.30 7.49
CA ALA A 282 -9.41 0.46 8.62
C ALA A 282 -9.71 1.91 8.23
N TYR A 283 -10.47 2.09 7.14
CA TYR A 283 -10.99 3.38 6.69
C TYR A 283 -12.23 3.78 7.49
N ASP A 284 -12.57 5.07 7.45
CA ASP A 284 -13.74 5.58 8.15
C ASP A 284 -15.02 4.90 7.63
N MET A 285 -15.94 4.54 8.52
CA MET A 285 -17.14 3.72 8.21
C MET A 285 -18.14 4.39 7.27
N ASP A 286 -18.02 5.70 7.04
CA ASP A 286 -18.80 6.41 6.01
C ASP A 286 -18.37 6.05 4.57
N ALA A 287 -17.30 5.27 4.40
CA ALA A 287 -16.69 4.86 3.12
C ALA A 287 -16.92 3.36 2.80
N LYS A 288 -18.06 2.77 3.19
CA LYS A 288 -18.31 1.32 3.06
C LYS A 288 -18.10 0.79 1.64
N ALA A 289 -18.59 1.48 0.62
CA ALA A 289 -18.42 1.08 -0.77
C ALA A 289 -16.95 1.08 -1.20
N GLU A 290 -16.17 2.07 -0.73
CA GLU A 290 -14.73 2.16 -0.96
C GLU A 290 -13.97 1.08 -0.20
N ILE A 291 -14.38 0.74 1.02
CA ILE A 291 -13.81 -0.37 1.80
C ILE A 291 -14.01 -1.69 1.05
N SER A 292 -15.27 -2.02 0.68
CA SER A 292 -15.59 -3.25 -0.07
C SER A 292 -14.82 -3.35 -1.38
N LYS A 293 -14.68 -2.22 -2.10
CA LYS A 293 -13.87 -2.18 -3.32
C LYS A 293 -12.39 -2.38 -3.05
N THR A 294 -11.85 -1.72 -2.01
CA THR A 294 -10.43 -1.83 -1.64
C THR A 294 -10.09 -3.26 -1.24
N MET A 295 -10.97 -3.93 -0.48
CA MET A 295 -10.80 -5.34 -0.14
C MET A 295 -10.66 -6.21 -1.41
N LYS A 296 -11.59 -6.06 -2.37
CA LYS A 296 -11.55 -6.79 -3.66
C LYS A 296 -10.28 -6.52 -4.47
N ASP A 297 -9.80 -5.28 -4.44
CA ASP A 297 -8.58 -4.90 -5.17
C ASP A 297 -7.33 -5.49 -4.50
N LEU A 298 -7.36 -5.76 -3.20
CA LEU A 298 -6.26 -6.30 -2.39
C LEU A 298 -6.24 -7.83 -2.27
N GLU A 299 -7.41 -8.49 -2.29
CA GLU A 299 -7.55 -9.96 -2.14
C GLU A 299 -6.61 -10.80 -3.05
N PRO A 300 -6.28 -10.38 -4.29
CA PRO A 300 -5.34 -11.15 -5.11
C PRO A 300 -3.90 -11.19 -4.58
N TYR A 301 -3.58 -10.33 -3.61
CA TYR A 301 -2.20 -10.10 -3.13
C TYR A 301 -2.00 -10.41 -1.66
N PHE A 302 -3.06 -10.31 -0.85
CA PHE A 302 -3.00 -10.37 0.61
C PHE A 302 -4.19 -11.13 1.18
N ASP A 303 -4.04 -11.62 2.39
CA ASP A 303 -5.18 -11.96 3.25
C ASP A 303 -5.80 -10.64 3.74
N VAL A 304 -7.06 -10.39 3.40
CA VAL A 304 -7.68 -9.08 3.58
C VAL A 304 -8.85 -9.14 4.54
N LEU A 305 -8.80 -8.27 5.56
CA LEU A 305 -9.88 -8.05 6.50
C LEU A 305 -10.30 -6.57 6.49
N ALA A 306 -11.56 -6.29 6.80
CA ALA A 306 -12.03 -4.94 7.12
C ALA A 306 -12.18 -4.79 8.63
N LEU A 307 -11.86 -3.61 9.16
CA LEU A 307 -12.10 -3.27 10.55
C LEU A 307 -13.44 -2.52 10.67
N GLN A 308 -14.41 -3.13 11.33
CA GLN A 308 -15.63 -2.48 11.78
C GLN A 308 -15.42 -1.96 13.21
N LEU A 309 -15.59 -0.65 13.41
CA LEU A 309 -15.46 -0.07 14.75
C LEU A 309 -16.63 -0.48 15.66
N ALA A 310 -16.31 -0.92 16.86
CA ALA A 310 -17.27 -1.23 17.92
C ALA A 310 -17.64 0.04 18.68
N VAL A 311 -18.38 0.95 18.04
CA VAL A 311 -18.78 2.27 18.57
C VAL A 311 -20.26 2.52 18.33
N ASP A 312 -20.89 3.26 19.26
CA ASP A 312 -22.31 3.65 19.13
C ASP A 312 -22.53 4.84 18.17
N ASP A 313 -21.51 5.67 17.98
CA ASP A 313 -21.55 6.84 17.09
C ASP A 313 -20.83 6.52 15.76
N GLU A 314 -21.60 6.34 14.71
CA GLU A 314 -21.10 6.05 13.35
C GLU A 314 -20.17 7.14 12.76
N ASN A 315 -20.19 8.36 13.31
CA ASN A 315 -19.30 9.44 12.88
C ASN A 315 -17.93 9.43 13.57
N LYS A 316 -17.73 8.50 14.50
CA LYS A 316 -16.50 8.38 15.26
C LYS A 316 -15.42 7.68 14.43
N ASP A 317 -14.27 8.31 14.29
CA ASP A 317 -13.11 7.72 13.63
C ASP A 317 -12.16 7.06 14.66
N ILE A 318 -11.17 6.31 14.17
CA ILE A 318 -10.16 5.64 15.00
C ILE A 318 -9.46 6.63 15.95
N ALA A 319 -9.18 7.86 15.49
CA ALA A 319 -8.49 8.86 16.29
C ALA A 319 -9.32 9.36 17.50
N ASP A 320 -10.64 9.21 17.43
CA ASP A 320 -11.58 9.64 18.48
C ASP A 320 -12.00 8.48 19.41
N CYS A 321 -11.66 7.21 19.08
CA CYS A 321 -11.96 6.04 19.89
C CYS A 321 -11.15 6.01 21.20
N SER A 322 -11.76 5.47 22.25
CA SER A 322 -11.06 5.05 23.46
C SER A 322 -10.25 3.78 23.22
N TRP A 323 -9.38 3.44 24.15
CA TRP A 323 -8.61 2.18 24.08
C TRP A 323 -9.54 0.94 24.07
N TRP A 324 -10.60 0.95 24.88
CA TRP A 324 -11.56 -0.17 24.95
C TRP A 324 -12.33 -0.37 23.64
N GLU A 325 -12.80 0.72 23.02
CA GLU A 325 -13.48 0.65 21.72
C GLU A 325 -12.56 0.10 20.63
N LEU A 326 -11.28 0.50 20.61
CA LEU A 326 -10.29 -0.05 19.68
C LEU A 326 -10.02 -1.52 19.97
N TYR A 327 -9.85 -1.89 21.23
CA TYR A 327 -9.65 -3.28 21.63
C TYR A 327 -10.80 -4.17 21.18
N ASP A 328 -12.03 -3.79 21.47
CA ASP A 328 -13.23 -4.53 21.07
C ASP A 328 -13.36 -4.59 19.54
N SER A 329 -13.04 -3.49 18.83
CA SER A 329 -13.05 -3.46 17.36
C SER A 329 -12.06 -4.47 16.77
N PHE A 330 -10.84 -4.54 17.26
CA PHE A 330 -9.84 -5.51 16.77
C PHE A 330 -10.10 -6.93 17.25
N ALA A 331 -10.76 -7.11 18.40
CA ALA A 331 -11.09 -8.44 18.93
C ALA A 331 -12.31 -9.08 18.25
N TYR A 332 -13.29 -8.27 17.82
CA TYR A 332 -14.60 -8.77 17.37
C TYR A 332 -15.10 -8.14 16.07
N GLY A 333 -14.46 -7.10 15.57
CA GLY A 333 -14.89 -6.35 14.39
C GLY A 333 -14.02 -6.54 13.15
N LEU A 334 -13.16 -7.56 13.11
CA LEU A 334 -12.42 -7.94 11.90
C LEU A 334 -13.29 -8.86 11.06
N LEU A 335 -13.63 -8.41 9.86
CA LEU A 335 -14.57 -9.07 8.96
C LEU A 335 -13.87 -9.41 7.63
N ASP A 336 -14.12 -10.61 7.11
CA ASP A 336 -13.77 -10.91 5.75
C ASP A 336 -14.71 -10.22 4.74
N GLN A 337 -14.43 -10.35 3.43
CA GLN A 337 -15.22 -9.71 2.38
C GLN A 337 -16.70 -10.14 2.39
N VAL A 338 -16.99 -11.38 2.73
CA VAL A 338 -18.35 -11.90 2.76
C VAL A 338 -19.10 -11.38 3.98
N GLU A 339 -18.48 -11.45 5.16
CA GLU A 339 -19.04 -10.96 6.41
C GLU A 339 -19.27 -9.45 6.35
N PHE A 340 -18.30 -8.69 5.80
CA PHE A 340 -18.43 -7.25 5.63
C PHE A 340 -19.63 -6.88 4.75
N ASN A 341 -19.80 -7.56 3.61
CA ASN A 341 -20.93 -7.29 2.70
C ASN A 341 -22.28 -7.76 3.27
N LEU A 342 -22.32 -8.81 4.11
CA LEU A 342 -23.55 -9.27 4.76
C LEU A 342 -24.02 -8.32 5.86
N ASN A 343 -23.11 -7.65 6.55
CA ASN A 343 -23.45 -6.65 7.57
C ASN A 343 -24.01 -5.34 6.97
N GLU A 344 -24.01 -5.22 5.63
CA GLU A 344 -24.61 -4.08 4.91
C GLU A 344 -26.10 -4.28 4.56
N ILE A 345 -26.66 -5.49 4.79
CA ILE A 345 -28.07 -5.81 4.54
C ILE A 345 -28.89 -5.64 5.80
#